data_0270603c37f68dc8a919063fe9c0f9a6
#
_entry.id   0270603c37f68dc8a919063fe9c0f9a6
#
_cell.length_a   1.000
_cell.length_b   1.000
_cell.length_c   1.000
_cell.angle_alpha   90.00
_cell.angle_beta   90.00
_cell.angle_gamma   90.00
#
_symmetry.space_group_name_H-M   'P 1'
#
loop_
_entity.id
_entity.type
_entity.pdbx_description
1 polymer ?
#
loop_
_entity_poly.entity_id
_entity_poly.type
_entity_poly.pdbx_seq_one_letter_code
_entity_poly.pdbx_strand_id
1 'polypeptide(L)'
;MKPNAETDNKVVFEEYATLVKEKYATLEFKGVDINHLADSIGNTITQDMPADMLFNKLAIITNRFRDGHSPLIGVYASGNFENIATFDLYAGYPVGFNDTILQNSYTGASIAPNLKRIAIDDQGTSVEVLYGFLPQSATIAYIRIPSFNVTIEDSQLESIFTKIKNATACILDVRGNGGGAPSLSTKIASYFMSQTTYTGFERFKIGPGANDFQDGPSNVTPANSDNRFTQPVVVLTDRGCYSATTTLCYNMNPLTQVTFMGQRTGGGSGSVANGWQWSLSTSEFIDHLGNHLDDGINPDIQVIFDNTDQNQDEVLDEALLYLQ
;
A
#
# COMPACT_ATOMS: atom_id res chain seq x y z
N MET A 1 -24.11 0.89 12.59
CA MET A 1 -25.36 1.07 13.42
C MET A 1 -25.10 2.19 14.43
N LYS A 2 -26.01 3.17 14.64
CA LYS A 2 -25.87 4.06 15.80
C LYS A 2 -26.11 3.19 17.03
N PRO A 3 -25.26 3.20 18.07
CA PRO A 3 -25.65 2.62 19.32
C PRO A 3 -26.90 3.38 19.78
N ASN A 4 -28.05 2.73 19.72
CA ASN A 4 -29.21 3.23 20.39
C ASN A 4 -28.88 3.21 21.90
N ALA A 5 -29.31 4.21 22.64
CA ALA A 5 -29.11 4.27 24.09
C ALA A 5 -29.70 3.07 24.86
N GLU A 6 -30.37 2.17 24.16
CA GLU A 6 -31.01 0.95 24.67
C GLU A 6 -30.29 -0.35 24.25
N THR A 7 -29.17 -0.27 23.49
CA THR A 7 -28.47 -1.48 23.02
C THR A 7 -27.56 -1.99 24.11
N ASP A 8 -27.74 -3.26 24.50
CA ASP A 8 -26.85 -3.94 25.45
C ASP A 8 -25.41 -3.98 24.96
N ASN A 9 -24.49 -3.54 25.79
CA ASN A 9 -23.06 -3.52 25.47
C ASN A 9 -22.51 -4.89 25.05
N LYS A 10 -23.05 -5.99 25.60
CA LYS A 10 -22.68 -7.35 25.20
C LYS A 10 -23.12 -7.64 23.77
N VAL A 11 -24.33 -7.22 23.39
CA VAL A 11 -24.83 -7.41 22.02
C VAL A 11 -23.95 -6.65 21.03
N VAL A 12 -23.59 -5.39 21.33
CA VAL A 12 -22.67 -4.60 20.47
C VAL A 12 -21.33 -5.28 20.31
N PHE A 13 -20.77 -5.81 21.40
CA PHE A 13 -19.50 -6.51 21.37
C PHE A 13 -19.57 -7.82 20.55
N GLU A 14 -20.60 -8.61 20.78
CA GLU A 14 -20.83 -9.90 20.09
C GLU A 14 -21.05 -9.68 18.58
N GLU A 15 -21.82 -8.65 18.20
CA GLU A 15 -22.01 -8.26 16.80
C GLU A 15 -20.67 -7.89 16.14
N TYR A 16 -19.84 -7.10 16.82
CA TYR A 16 -18.53 -6.74 16.30
C TYR A 16 -17.61 -7.95 16.16
N ALA A 17 -17.51 -8.79 17.19
CA ALA A 17 -16.67 -9.99 17.14
C ALA A 17 -17.12 -10.97 16.04
N THR A 18 -18.46 -11.11 15.86
CA THR A 18 -19.04 -11.91 14.79
C THR A 18 -18.69 -11.34 13.41
N LEU A 19 -18.83 -10.02 13.24
CA LEU A 19 -18.50 -9.36 11.99
C LEU A 19 -17.02 -9.54 11.64
N VAL A 20 -16.12 -9.37 12.61
CA VAL A 20 -14.68 -9.61 12.41
C VAL A 20 -14.44 -11.04 11.95
N LYS A 21 -15.05 -12.02 12.60
CA LYS A 21 -14.93 -13.43 12.25
C LYS A 21 -15.42 -13.73 10.83
N GLU A 22 -16.52 -13.10 10.42
CA GLU A 22 -17.12 -13.34 9.11
C GLU A 22 -16.46 -12.60 7.96
N LYS A 23 -15.85 -11.45 8.23
CA LYS A 23 -15.42 -10.52 7.18
C LYS A 23 -13.94 -10.23 7.13
N TYR A 24 -13.22 -10.29 8.26
CA TYR A 24 -11.80 -9.98 8.25
C TYR A 24 -10.99 -11.14 7.65
N ALA A 25 -10.34 -10.88 6.51
CA ALA A 25 -9.75 -11.95 5.70
C ALA A 25 -8.45 -12.52 6.31
N THR A 26 -7.63 -11.69 6.95
CA THR A 26 -6.26 -12.05 7.34
C THR A 26 -6.10 -12.55 8.78
N LEU A 27 -7.20 -13.02 9.45
CA LEU A 27 -7.14 -13.53 10.84
C LEU A 27 -6.09 -14.60 11.04
N GLU A 28 -6.11 -15.63 10.17
CA GLU A 28 -5.18 -16.76 10.25
C GLU A 28 -3.75 -16.31 9.98
N PHE A 29 -3.55 -15.54 8.93
CA PHE A 29 -2.24 -14.99 8.56
C PHE A 29 -1.62 -14.13 9.68
N LYS A 30 -2.44 -13.31 10.36
CA LYS A 30 -2.00 -12.48 11.50
C LYS A 30 -1.89 -13.27 12.80
N GLY A 31 -2.27 -14.54 12.83
CA GLY A 31 -2.28 -15.37 14.03
C GLY A 31 -3.28 -14.88 15.09
N VAL A 32 -4.40 -14.30 14.66
CA VAL A 32 -5.43 -13.77 15.56
C VAL A 32 -6.49 -14.81 15.83
N ASP A 33 -6.49 -15.38 17.03
CA ASP A 33 -7.59 -16.22 17.52
C ASP A 33 -8.75 -15.34 18.01
N ILE A 34 -9.65 -15.03 17.09
CA ILE A 34 -10.81 -14.18 17.38
C ILE A 34 -11.78 -14.83 18.38
N ASN A 35 -11.89 -16.16 18.41
CA ASN A 35 -12.78 -16.83 19.36
C ASN A 35 -12.25 -16.66 20.79
N HIS A 36 -10.95 -16.93 20.98
CA HIS A 36 -10.32 -16.74 22.30
C HIS A 36 -10.38 -15.27 22.76
N LEU A 37 -10.15 -14.32 21.85
CA LEU A 37 -10.25 -12.89 22.17
C LEU A 37 -11.68 -12.49 22.53
N ALA A 38 -12.67 -12.94 21.75
CA ALA A 38 -14.10 -12.65 22.02
C ALA A 38 -14.53 -13.22 23.37
N ASP A 39 -14.18 -14.46 23.69
CA ASP A 39 -14.49 -15.07 24.99
C ASP A 39 -13.84 -14.34 26.15
N SER A 40 -12.53 -14.07 26.02
CA SER A 40 -11.75 -13.41 27.09
C SER A 40 -12.24 -11.98 27.37
N ILE A 41 -12.48 -11.19 26.31
CA ILE A 41 -12.92 -9.80 26.45
C ILE A 41 -14.41 -9.74 26.80
N GLY A 42 -15.26 -10.54 26.13
CA GLY A 42 -16.72 -10.57 26.33
C GLY A 42 -17.11 -10.83 27.77
N ASN A 43 -16.38 -11.70 28.50
CA ASN A 43 -16.59 -11.95 29.91
C ASN A 43 -16.32 -10.73 30.81
N THR A 44 -15.68 -9.69 30.31
CA THR A 44 -15.42 -8.42 31.03
C THR A 44 -16.40 -7.31 30.72
N ILE A 45 -17.33 -7.53 29.77
CA ILE A 45 -18.32 -6.53 29.34
C ILE A 45 -19.50 -6.57 30.31
N THR A 46 -19.86 -5.40 30.85
CA THR A 46 -21.06 -5.22 31.68
C THR A 46 -22.04 -4.27 30.98
N GLN A 47 -23.31 -4.38 31.31
CA GLN A 47 -24.37 -3.58 30.68
C GLN A 47 -24.26 -2.09 30.97
N ASP A 48 -23.73 -1.73 32.12
CA ASP A 48 -23.54 -0.38 32.63
C ASP A 48 -22.14 0.20 32.28
N MET A 49 -21.34 -0.54 31.49
CA MET A 49 -20.00 -0.10 31.07
C MET A 49 -20.12 1.20 30.25
N PRO A 50 -19.35 2.25 30.61
CA PRO A 50 -19.29 3.46 29.79
C PRO A 50 -18.88 3.20 28.34
N ALA A 51 -19.42 4.00 27.41
CA ALA A 51 -19.21 3.81 25.97
C ALA A 51 -17.73 3.86 25.54
N ASP A 52 -16.93 4.74 26.16
CA ASP A 52 -15.49 4.83 25.95
C ASP A 52 -14.75 3.57 26.43
N MET A 53 -15.20 2.96 27.53
CA MET A 53 -14.65 1.70 28.00
C MET A 53 -15.02 0.53 27.07
N LEU A 54 -16.25 0.48 26.56
CA LEU A 54 -16.65 -0.50 25.56
C LEU A 54 -15.82 -0.34 24.28
N PHE A 55 -15.66 0.90 23.81
CA PHE A 55 -14.81 1.20 22.65
C PHE A 55 -13.39 0.67 22.84
N ASN A 56 -12.79 0.90 24.00
CA ASN A 56 -11.45 0.40 24.31
C ASN A 56 -11.38 -1.14 24.30
N LYS A 57 -12.48 -1.81 24.68
CA LYS A 57 -12.55 -3.29 24.60
C LYS A 57 -12.60 -3.78 23.15
N LEU A 58 -13.35 -3.11 22.26
CA LEU A 58 -13.37 -3.39 20.83
C LEU A 58 -11.99 -3.12 20.19
N ALA A 59 -11.36 -2.03 20.60
CA ALA A 59 -10.04 -1.64 20.12
C ALA A 59 -8.94 -2.67 20.43
N ILE A 60 -9.07 -3.47 21.51
CA ILE A 60 -8.13 -4.57 21.79
C ILE A 60 -8.13 -5.58 20.64
N ILE A 61 -9.30 -5.89 20.06
CA ILE A 61 -9.40 -6.78 18.91
C ILE A 61 -8.75 -6.14 17.69
N THR A 62 -9.15 -4.89 17.36
CA THR A 62 -8.64 -4.14 16.19
C THR A 62 -7.11 -3.99 16.21
N ASN A 63 -6.53 -3.71 17.37
CA ASN A 63 -5.09 -3.54 17.52
C ASN A 63 -4.28 -4.82 17.22
N ARG A 64 -4.93 -6.00 17.26
CA ARG A 64 -4.28 -7.26 16.88
C ARG A 64 -4.11 -7.41 15.37
N PHE A 65 -4.91 -6.70 14.59
CA PHE A 65 -4.85 -6.79 13.14
C PHE A 65 -3.56 -6.19 12.55
N ARG A 66 -3.01 -5.15 13.16
CA ARG A 66 -1.87 -4.43 12.62
C ARG A 66 -2.09 -4.08 11.14
N ASP A 67 -3.27 -3.54 10.86
CA ASP A 67 -3.79 -3.30 9.51
C ASP A 67 -4.36 -1.89 9.43
N GLY A 68 -3.72 -1.04 8.64
CA GLY A 68 -4.13 0.35 8.44
C GLY A 68 -5.47 0.52 7.71
N HIS A 69 -5.96 -0.53 7.02
CA HIS A 69 -7.27 -0.53 6.38
C HIS A 69 -8.43 -0.92 7.30
N SER A 70 -8.12 -1.36 8.52
CA SER A 70 -9.13 -1.85 9.47
C SER A 70 -9.21 -0.97 10.74
N PRO A 71 -9.41 0.36 10.62
CA PRO A 71 -9.59 1.24 11.76
C PRO A 71 -10.92 1.00 12.45
N LEU A 72 -10.97 1.27 13.76
CA LEU A 72 -12.17 1.39 14.55
C LEU A 72 -12.40 2.87 14.89
N ILE A 73 -13.56 3.42 14.56
CA ILE A 73 -13.90 4.82 14.80
C ILE A 73 -15.14 4.88 15.68
N GLY A 74 -15.05 5.55 16.83
CA GLY A 74 -16.16 5.80 17.74
C GLY A 74 -16.62 7.26 17.66
N VAL A 75 -17.92 7.48 17.41
CA VAL A 75 -18.54 8.81 17.47
C VAL A 75 -19.50 8.83 18.66
N TYR A 76 -19.18 9.61 19.68
CA TYR A 76 -19.99 9.78 20.87
C TYR A 76 -20.56 11.20 20.97
N ALA A 77 -21.65 11.36 21.73
CA ALA A 77 -22.24 12.66 22.01
C ALA A 77 -21.28 13.63 22.74
N SER A 78 -20.27 13.10 23.41
CA SER A 78 -19.24 13.85 24.16
C SER A 78 -17.97 14.18 23.37
N GLY A 79 -17.86 13.76 22.09
CA GLY A 79 -16.71 13.96 21.23
C GLY A 79 -16.43 12.80 20.31
N ASN A 80 -15.59 13.01 19.31
CA ASN A 80 -15.12 11.94 18.43
C ASN A 80 -13.92 11.25 19.09
N PHE A 81 -14.02 9.95 19.28
CA PHE A 81 -12.89 9.10 19.64
C PHE A 81 -12.45 8.37 18.37
N GLU A 82 -11.31 8.72 17.84
CA GLU A 82 -10.62 7.91 16.83
C GLU A 82 -9.62 7.03 17.55
N ASN A 83 -9.88 5.74 17.60
CA ASN A 83 -8.84 4.76 17.79
C ASN A 83 -8.52 4.17 16.43
N ILE A 84 -7.75 4.89 15.66
CA ILE A 84 -6.99 4.28 14.60
C ILE A 84 -6.04 3.35 15.35
N ALA A 85 -6.20 2.03 15.19
CA ALA A 85 -5.16 1.10 15.58
C ALA A 85 -3.91 1.53 14.81
N THR A 86 -3.09 2.37 15.41
CA THR A 86 -1.93 2.96 14.78
C THR A 86 -0.93 1.84 14.58
N PHE A 87 -0.98 1.28 13.39
CA PHE A 87 0.07 0.44 12.87
C PHE A 87 1.23 1.37 12.50
N ASP A 88 2.31 1.29 13.27
CA ASP A 88 3.54 1.96 12.89
C ASP A 88 4.19 1.22 11.73
N LEU A 89 3.98 1.73 10.53
CA LEU A 89 4.57 1.20 9.28
C LEU A 89 6.09 1.10 9.36
N TYR A 90 6.73 2.00 10.12
CA TYR A 90 8.18 2.09 10.24
C TYR A 90 8.73 1.34 11.46
N ALA A 91 7.89 0.61 12.23
CA ALA A 91 8.37 -0.16 13.37
C ALA A 91 9.49 -1.16 12.95
N GLY A 92 10.67 -1.00 13.54
CA GLY A 92 11.86 -1.79 13.20
C GLY A 92 12.70 -1.26 12.03
N TYR A 93 12.32 -0.11 11.45
CA TYR A 93 13.09 0.59 10.40
C TYR A 93 13.52 1.95 10.93
N PRO A 94 14.82 2.23 10.99
CA PRO A 94 15.33 3.40 11.72
C PRO A 94 14.99 4.73 11.05
N VAL A 95 14.84 4.74 9.71
CA VAL A 95 14.65 5.96 8.93
C VAL A 95 13.74 5.69 7.74
N GLY A 96 12.81 6.59 7.48
CA GLY A 96 11.98 6.60 6.28
C GLY A 96 12.61 7.41 5.14
N PHE A 97 12.02 7.29 3.96
CA PHE A 97 12.36 8.08 2.79
C PHE A 97 12.26 9.60 3.07
N ASN A 98 13.22 10.36 2.56
CA ASN A 98 13.27 11.82 2.72
C ASN A 98 13.15 12.52 1.35
N ASP A 99 11.93 12.96 1.04
CA ASP A 99 11.63 13.67 -0.20
C ASP A 99 12.40 14.99 -0.34
N THR A 100 12.79 15.63 0.77
CA THR A 100 13.57 16.88 0.75
C THR A 100 14.98 16.63 0.20
N ILE A 101 15.64 15.54 0.60
CA ILE A 101 16.95 15.16 0.06
C ILE A 101 16.82 14.90 -1.44
N LEU A 102 15.81 14.10 -1.84
CA LEU A 102 15.57 13.81 -3.24
C LEU A 102 15.38 15.08 -4.07
N GLN A 103 14.54 16.01 -3.60
CA GLN A 103 14.30 17.26 -4.30
C GLN A 103 15.54 18.17 -4.37
N ASN A 104 16.26 18.32 -3.27
CA ASN A 104 17.39 19.23 -3.18
C ASN A 104 18.62 18.75 -3.98
N SER A 105 18.82 17.44 -4.12
CA SER A 105 20.05 16.88 -4.69
C SER A 105 19.87 16.21 -6.06
N TYR A 106 18.64 15.78 -6.41
CA TYR A 106 18.42 14.98 -7.62
C TYR A 106 17.31 15.53 -8.54
N THR A 107 16.16 15.90 -8.00
CA THR A 107 14.97 16.16 -8.82
C THR A 107 14.48 17.60 -8.83
N GLY A 108 15.03 18.48 -8.00
CA GLY A 108 14.65 19.91 -7.99
C GLY A 108 14.76 20.56 -9.36
N ALA A 109 13.92 21.53 -9.69
CA ALA A 109 13.85 22.14 -11.01
C ALA A 109 15.19 22.80 -11.45
N SER A 110 15.98 23.31 -10.49
CA SER A 110 17.32 23.85 -10.72
C SER A 110 18.39 22.75 -10.90
N ILE A 111 18.18 21.56 -10.33
CA ILE A 111 19.10 20.43 -10.40
C ILE A 111 18.85 19.61 -11.67
N ALA A 112 17.58 19.30 -11.96
CA ALA A 112 17.16 18.49 -13.10
C ALA A 112 16.19 19.26 -14.02
N PRO A 113 16.64 20.30 -14.73
CA PRO A 113 15.76 21.16 -15.53
C PRO A 113 15.10 20.42 -16.72
N ASN A 114 15.67 19.31 -17.16
CA ASN A 114 15.14 18.49 -18.26
C ASN A 114 14.20 17.38 -17.80
N LEU A 115 14.05 17.18 -16.49
CA LEU A 115 13.06 16.28 -15.94
C LEU A 115 11.66 16.90 -16.12
N LYS A 116 10.75 16.15 -16.76
CA LYS A 116 9.38 16.58 -16.98
C LYS A 116 8.57 16.41 -15.71
N ARG A 117 7.57 17.29 -15.55
CA ARG A 117 6.70 17.37 -14.36
C ARG A 117 5.25 17.46 -14.79
N ILE A 118 4.39 16.67 -14.16
CA ILE A 118 2.94 16.77 -14.28
C ILE A 118 2.40 17.06 -12.89
N ALA A 119 1.90 18.28 -12.68
CA ALA A 119 1.14 18.59 -11.49
C ALA A 119 -0.28 18.04 -11.66
N ILE A 120 -0.75 17.28 -10.68
CA ILE A 120 -2.08 16.69 -10.65
C ILE A 120 -2.75 17.14 -9.37
N ASP A 121 -3.87 17.84 -9.51
CA ASP A 121 -4.75 18.24 -8.41
C ASP A 121 -6.06 17.48 -8.55
N ASP A 122 -6.36 16.59 -7.64
CA ASP A 122 -7.57 15.77 -7.65
C ASP A 122 -8.11 15.59 -6.23
N GLN A 123 -9.40 15.90 -6.04
CA GLN A 123 -10.14 15.72 -4.78
C GLN A 123 -9.41 16.20 -3.51
N GLY A 124 -8.68 17.32 -3.61
CA GLY A 124 -7.91 17.89 -2.50
C GLY A 124 -6.51 17.26 -2.32
N THR A 125 -6.10 16.37 -3.19
CA THR A 125 -4.74 15.85 -3.26
C THR A 125 -4.00 16.52 -4.40
N SER A 126 -2.83 17.12 -4.11
CA SER A 126 -1.95 17.70 -5.12
C SER A 126 -0.62 16.95 -5.11
N VAL A 127 -0.24 16.41 -6.25
CA VAL A 127 1.02 15.68 -6.42
C VAL A 127 1.74 16.09 -7.68
N GLU A 128 3.06 15.97 -7.69
CA GLU A 128 3.87 16.15 -8.87
C GLU A 128 4.48 14.81 -9.31
N VAL A 129 4.06 14.32 -10.47
CA VAL A 129 4.67 13.15 -11.12
C VAL A 129 5.87 13.63 -11.94
N LEU A 130 7.02 13.01 -11.69
CA LEU A 130 8.28 13.34 -12.38
C LEU A 130 8.63 12.24 -13.37
N TYR A 131 9.13 12.59 -14.56
CA TYR A 131 9.55 11.61 -15.54
C TYR A 131 10.57 12.16 -16.55
N GLY A 132 11.47 11.30 -16.97
CA GLY A 132 12.51 11.64 -17.94
C GLY A 132 13.87 11.10 -17.54
N PHE A 133 14.87 11.96 -17.51
CA PHE A 133 16.27 11.59 -17.23
C PHE A 133 16.85 12.52 -16.18
N LEU A 134 17.50 11.94 -15.19
CA LEU A 134 18.27 12.68 -14.19
C LEU A 134 19.61 13.13 -14.79
N PRO A 135 20.26 14.20 -14.24
CA PRO A 135 21.56 14.63 -14.70
C PRO A 135 22.65 13.57 -14.59
N GLN A 136 22.49 12.61 -13.65
CA GLN A 136 23.43 11.52 -13.40
C GLN A 136 23.46 10.48 -14.52
N SER A 137 22.40 10.38 -15.35
CA SER A 137 22.36 9.45 -16.48
C SER A 137 21.48 9.95 -17.62
N ALA A 138 22.02 9.91 -18.84
CA ALA A 138 21.29 10.24 -20.06
C ALA A 138 20.52 9.02 -20.65
N THR A 139 20.78 7.83 -20.17
CA THR A 139 20.25 6.57 -20.72
C THR A 139 19.33 5.82 -19.78
N ILE A 140 19.42 6.06 -18.46
CA ILE A 140 18.53 5.48 -17.45
C ILE A 140 17.39 6.46 -17.21
N ALA A 141 16.17 6.03 -17.51
CA ALA A 141 14.97 6.82 -17.24
C ALA A 141 14.65 6.84 -15.74
N TYR A 142 14.00 7.90 -15.30
CA TYR A 142 13.47 8.05 -13.95
C TYR A 142 12.00 8.44 -14.00
N ILE A 143 11.17 7.71 -13.25
CA ILE A 143 9.76 8.03 -13.02
C ILE A 143 9.53 8.05 -11.52
N ARG A 144 8.94 9.14 -10.98
CA ARG A 144 8.48 9.21 -9.59
C ARG A 144 6.98 9.39 -9.55
N ILE A 145 6.31 8.53 -8.80
CA ILE A 145 4.86 8.59 -8.55
C ILE A 145 4.64 8.61 -7.03
N PRO A 146 4.38 9.78 -6.44
CA PRO A 146 4.32 9.92 -4.98
C PRO A 146 2.97 9.51 -4.38
N SER A 147 1.92 9.34 -5.19
CA SER A 147 0.59 8.94 -4.72
C SER A 147 -0.22 8.31 -5.85
N PHE A 148 -1.07 7.35 -5.50
CA PHE A 148 -2.12 6.81 -6.37
C PHE A 148 -3.51 7.36 -6.01
N ASN A 149 -3.59 8.31 -5.06
CA ASN A 149 -4.84 9.01 -4.73
C ASN A 149 -5.07 10.21 -5.66
N VAL A 150 -4.84 9.99 -6.94
CA VAL A 150 -4.99 10.97 -8.04
C VAL A 150 -5.44 10.26 -9.30
N THR A 151 -5.96 11.02 -10.26
CA THR A 151 -6.28 10.53 -11.61
C THR A 151 -5.17 10.93 -12.58
N ILE A 152 -4.50 9.94 -13.18
CA ILE A 152 -3.55 10.16 -14.28
C ILE A 152 -4.25 9.71 -15.56
N GLU A 153 -4.47 10.65 -16.47
CA GLU A 153 -5.14 10.40 -17.74
C GLU A 153 -4.30 9.53 -18.67
N ASP A 154 -4.94 8.80 -19.58
CA ASP A 154 -4.27 7.95 -20.55
C ASP A 154 -3.24 8.71 -21.39
N SER A 155 -3.57 9.92 -21.81
CA SER A 155 -2.68 10.80 -22.57
C SER A 155 -1.42 11.22 -21.77
N GLN A 156 -1.56 11.35 -20.45
CA GLN A 156 -0.44 11.66 -19.56
C GLN A 156 0.47 10.43 -19.41
N LEU A 157 -0.09 9.23 -19.22
CA LEU A 157 0.67 7.98 -19.20
C LEU A 157 1.40 7.77 -20.54
N GLU A 158 0.72 7.94 -21.68
CA GLU A 158 1.35 7.86 -23.00
C GLU A 158 2.51 8.86 -23.15
N SER A 159 2.37 10.07 -22.61
CA SER A 159 3.44 11.07 -22.62
C SER A 159 4.65 10.64 -21.81
N ILE A 160 4.42 10.04 -20.62
CA ILE A 160 5.46 9.49 -19.74
C ILE A 160 6.23 8.40 -20.50
N PHE A 161 5.54 7.38 -20.99
CA PHE A 161 6.19 6.22 -21.63
C PHE A 161 6.79 6.55 -23.00
N THR A 162 6.19 7.45 -23.78
CA THR A 162 6.82 7.98 -24.99
C THR A 162 8.15 8.65 -24.71
N LYS A 163 8.26 9.41 -23.61
CA LYS A 163 9.49 10.12 -23.22
C LYS A 163 10.63 9.17 -22.91
N ILE A 164 10.34 8.03 -22.31
CA ILE A 164 11.35 7.09 -21.82
C ILE A 164 11.58 5.87 -22.72
N LYS A 165 10.80 5.67 -23.78
CA LYS A 165 10.78 4.44 -24.59
C LYS A 165 12.13 3.99 -25.14
N ASN A 166 13.07 4.92 -25.33
CA ASN A 166 14.40 4.64 -25.85
C ASN A 166 15.47 4.53 -24.75
N ALA A 167 15.09 4.59 -23.47
CA ALA A 167 16.02 4.39 -22.38
C ALA A 167 16.50 2.94 -22.31
N THR A 168 17.71 2.72 -21.83
CA THR A 168 18.28 1.38 -21.66
C THR A 168 17.77 0.69 -20.40
N ALA A 169 17.33 1.47 -19.42
CA ALA A 169 16.76 1.01 -18.16
C ALA A 169 15.85 2.10 -17.55
N CYS A 170 15.07 1.74 -16.53
CA CYS A 170 14.20 2.69 -15.83
C CYS A 170 14.28 2.50 -14.31
N ILE A 171 14.33 3.60 -13.58
CA ILE A 171 14.09 3.65 -12.15
C ILE A 171 12.63 4.13 -11.94
N LEU A 172 11.81 3.31 -11.30
CA LEU A 172 10.44 3.65 -10.88
C LEU A 172 10.45 3.89 -9.38
N ASP A 173 10.40 5.16 -8.98
CA ASP A 173 10.45 5.57 -7.58
C ASP A 173 9.04 5.75 -7.01
N VAL A 174 8.65 4.85 -6.13
CA VAL A 174 7.35 4.87 -5.42
C VAL A 174 7.51 4.99 -3.91
N ARG A 175 8.70 5.34 -3.44
CA ARG A 175 8.95 5.53 -2.00
C ARG A 175 8.05 6.61 -1.42
N GLY A 176 7.57 6.37 -0.20
CA GLY A 176 6.62 7.24 0.49
C GLY A 176 5.22 7.29 -0.11
N ASN A 177 4.91 6.48 -1.12
CA ASN A 177 3.58 6.43 -1.73
C ASN A 177 2.66 5.52 -0.90
N GLY A 178 1.77 6.13 -0.12
CA GLY A 178 0.80 5.44 0.76
C GLY A 178 -0.34 4.73 0.02
N GLY A 179 -0.38 4.77 -1.31
CA GLY A 179 -1.41 4.10 -2.10
C GLY A 179 -2.44 5.05 -2.70
N GLY A 180 -3.67 4.57 -2.83
CA GLY A 180 -4.80 5.23 -3.48
C GLY A 180 -5.58 4.25 -4.35
N ALA A 181 -5.81 4.57 -5.63
CA ALA A 181 -6.58 3.75 -6.56
C ALA A 181 -5.80 2.52 -7.08
N PRO A 182 -6.21 1.28 -6.74
CA PRO A 182 -5.55 0.07 -7.26
C PRO A 182 -5.63 -0.06 -8.78
N SER A 183 -6.67 0.50 -9.41
CA SER A 183 -6.81 0.53 -10.86
C SER A 183 -5.71 1.33 -11.54
N LEU A 184 -5.30 2.47 -10.95
CA LEU A 184 -4.20 3.27 -11.48
C LEU A 184 -2.86 2.54 -11.32
N SER A 185 -2.60 1.93 -10.15
CA SER A 185 -1.37 1.17 -9.92
C SER A 185 -1.24 -0.03 -10.88
N THR A 186 -2.33 -0.77 -11.11
CA THR A 186 -2.39 -1.87 -12.08
C THR A 186 -2.18 -1.37 -13.51
N LYS A 187 -2.78 -0.24 -13.87
CA LYS A 187 -2.61 0.38 -15.18
C LYS A 187 -1.15 0.78 -15.44
N ILE A 188 -0.48 1.36 -14.45
CA ILE A 188 0.96 1.68 -14.58
C ILE A 188 1.79 0.41 -14.72
N ALA A 189 1.54 -0.64 -13.92
CA ALA A 189 2.22 -1.92 -14.05
C ALA A 189 2.09 -2.51 -15.45
N SER A 190 0.90 -2.34 -16.09
CA SER A 190 0.63 -2.88 -17.42
C SER A 190 1.52 -2.32 -18.53
N TYR A 191 2.08 -1.12 -18.36
CA TYR A 191 3.05 -0.54 -19.30
C TYR A 191 4.43 -1.20 -19.25
N PHE A 192 4.72 -1.96 -18.20
CA PHE A 192 5.97 -2.72 -18.07
C PHE A 192 5.83 -4.17 -18.52
N MET A 193 4.67 -4.57 -19.02
CA MET A 193 4.37 -5.95 -19.42
C MET A 193 4.45 -6.14 -20.94
N SER A 194 5.02 -7.25 -21.36
CA SER A 194 5.04 -7.68 -22.77
C SER A 194 3.87 -8.61 -23.13
N GLN A 195 3.34 -9.33 -22.13
CA GLN A 195 2.24 -10.29 -22.27
C GLN A 195 1.37 -10.30 -21.02
N THR A 196 0.16 -10.86 -21.10
CA THR A 196 -0.67 -11.10 -19.91
C THR A 196 0.07 -11.96 -18.92
N THR A 197 0.22 -11.45 -17.71
CA THR A 197 1.04 -12.03 -16.65
C THR A 197 0.15 -12.41 -15.47
N TYR A 198 0.25 -13.66 -15.04
CA TYR A 198 -0.34 -14.10 -13.78
C TYR A 198 0.47 -13.54 -12.62
N THR A 199 -0.20 -12.80 -11.73
CA THR A 199 0.44 -12.13 -10.61
C THR A 199 0.18 -12.83 -9.27
N GLY A 200 -0.80 -13.73 -9.23
CA GLY A 200 -1.22 -14.48 -8.05
C GLY A 200 -2.74 -14.61 -7.98
N PHE A 201 -3.30 -14.57 -6.79
CA PHE A 201 -4.75 -14.62 -6.61
C PHE A 201 -5.21 -13.76 -5.44
N GLU A 202 -6.47 -13.33 -5.51
CA GLU A 202 -7.18 -12.65 -4.44
C GLU A 202 -8.17 -13.64 -3.81
N ARG A 203 -8.17 -13.71 -2.48
CA ARG A 203 -9.08 -14.54 -1.68
C ARG A 203 -10.06 -13.66 -0.96
N PHE A 204 -11.33 -13.78 -1.31
CA PHE A 204 -12.42 -13.03 -0.69
C PHE A 204 -13.03 -13.84 0.44
N LYS A 205 -13.11 -13.24 1.63
CA LYS A 205 -13.77 -13.85 2.78
C LYS A 205 -15.28 -13.91 2.57
N ILE A 206 -15.87 -15.11 2.59
CA ILE A 206 -17.28 -15.35 2.31
C ILE A 206 -18.06 -15.92 3.50
N GLY A 207 -17.39 -16.24 4.61
CA GLY A 207 -18.04 -16.81 5.80
C GLY A 207 -17.12 -16.87 7.03
N PRO A 208 -17.62 -17.39 8.17
CA PRO A 208 -16.93 -17.37 9.46
C PRO A 208 -15.83 -18.44 9.61
N GLY A 209 -15.83 -19.48 8.78
CA GLY A 209 -14.84 -20.55 8.85
C GLY A 209 -13.44 -20.07 8.40
N ALA A 210 -12.39 -20.67 8.92
CA ALA A 210 -11.00 -20.31 8.56
C ALA A 210 -10.75 -20.45 7.04
N ASN A 211 -11.41 -21.39 6.39
CA ASN A 211 -11.25 -21.68 4.96
C ASN A 211 -12.43 -21.17 4.10
N ASP A 212 -13.31 -20.32 4.65
CA ASP A 212 -14.46 -19.79 3.93
C ASP A 212 -14.01 -18.64 3.00
N PHE A 213 -13.33 -18.99 1.93
CA PHE A 213 -12.85 -18.05 0.92
C PHE A 213 -13.35 -18.42 -0.47
N GLN A 214 -13.51 -17.40 -1.29
CA GLN A 214 -13.66 -17.51 -2.74
C GLN A 214 -12.41 -16.93 -3.39
N ASP A 215 -11.69 -17.77 -4.12
CA ASP A 215 -10.46 -17.38 -4.77
C ASP A 215 -10.73 -16.88 -6.20
N GLY A 216 -10.02 -15.82 -6.60
CA GLY A 216 -10.01 -15.27 -7.94
C GLY A 216 -8.58 -15.09 -8.45
N PRO A 217 -8.22 -15.62 -9.67
CA PRO A 217 -6.90 -15.40 -10.21
C PRO A 217 -6.68 -13.92 -10.54
N SER A 218 -5.51 -13.42 -10.20
CA SER A 218 -5.07 -12.07 -10.56
C SER A 218 -4.16 -12.13 -11.77
N ASN A 219 -4.56 -11.41 -12.82
CA ASN A 219 -3.80 -11.30 -14.07
C ASN A 219 -3.76 -9.86 -14.52
N VAL A 220 -2.62 -9.41 -15.01
CA VAL A 220 -2.49 -8.09 -15.62
C VAL A 220 -2.21 -8.23 -17.10
N THR A 221 -3.04 -7.61 -17.91
CA THR A 221 -2.87 -7.54 -19.36
C THR A 221 -2.02 -6.31 -19.71
N PRO A 222 -1.08 -6.42 -20.66
CA PRO A 222 -0.28 -5.29 -21.12
C PRO A 222 -1.13 -4.10 -21.55
N ALA A 223 -0.63 -2.90 -21.31
CA ALA A 223 -1.25 -1.68 -21.84
C ALA A 223 -1.35 -1.78 -23.38
N ASN A 224 -2.48 -1.31 -23.92
CA ASN A 224 -2.65 -1.19 -25.39
C ASN A 224 -1.88 0.05 -25.88
N SER A 225 -0.56 -0.06 -25.90
CA SER A 225 0.37 1.01 -26.24
C SER A 225 1.61 0.45 -26.91
N ASP A 226 2.12 1.15 -27.92
CA ASP A 226 3.43 0.86 -28.53
C ASP A 226 4.61 1.42 -27.71
N ASN A 227 4.31 2.16 -26.63
CA ASN A 227 5.30 2.79 -25.77
C ASN A 227 5.56 1.98 -24.49
N ARG A 228 5.15 0.71 -24.41
CA ARG A 228 5.47 -0.17 -23.28
C ARG A 228 6.97 -0.24 -23.07
N PHE A 229 7.36 -0.29 -21.80
CA PHE A 229 8.76 -0.34 -21.40
C PHE A 229 9.13 -1.72 -20.84
N THR A 230 9.88 -2.49 -21.59
CA THR A 230 10.23 -3.89 -21.25
C THR A 230 11.73 -4.10 -21.03
N GLN A 231 12.50 -3.01 -20.94
CA GLN A 231 13.91 -3.02 -20.54
C GLN A 231 14.04 -3.19 -19.02
N PRO A 232 15.24 -3.39 -18.46
CA PRO A 232 15.44 -3.49 -17.01
C PRO A 232 14.82 -2.33 -16.22
N VAL A 233 14.15 -2.67 -15.11
CA VAL A 233 13.50 -1.71 -14.22
C VAL A 233 13.94 -1.97 -12.78
N VAL A 234 14.38 -0.92 -12.10
CA VAL A 234 14.54 -0.93 -10.65
C VAL A 234 13.36 -0.17 -10.03
N VAL A 235 12.60 -0.83 -9.17
CA VAL A 235 11.52 -0.21 -8.40
C VAL A 235 12.04 0.13 -7.02
N LEU A 236 12.09 1.43 -6.70
CA LEU A 236 12.52 1.89 -5.38
C LEU A 236 11.36 1.84 -4.40
N THR A 237 11.57 1.12 -3.31
CA THR A 237 10.55 0.89 -2.28
C THR A 237 11.03 1.25 -0.87
N ASP A 238 10.08 1.62 -0.02
CA ASP A 238 10.28 1.81 1.41
C ASP A 238 9.04 1.36 2.20
N ARG A 239 9.08 1.52 3.53
CA ARG A 239 7.93 1.18 4.40
C ARG A 239 6.70 2.05 4.15
N GLY A 240 6.87 3.24 3.56
CA GLY A 240 5.77 4.11 3.14
C GLY A 240 4.99 3.61 1.91
N CYS A 241 5.55 2.64 1.17
CA CYS A 241 4.84 1.98 0.06
C CYS A 241 3.72 1.10 0.63
N TYR A 242 2.47 1.57 0.56
CA TYR A 242 1.34 0.91 1.20
C TYR A 242 0.14 0.76 0.25
N SER A 243 -0.77 -0.19 0.52
CA SER A 243 -2.04 -0.33 -0.21
C SER A 243 -1.83 -0.49 -1.73
N ALA A 244 -2.38 0.39 -2.55
CA ALA A 244 -2.26 0.33 -4.01
C ALA A 244 -0.80 0.34 -4.50
N THR A 245 0.13 0.88 -3.72
CA THR A 245 1.57 0.82 -4.05
C THR A 245 2.13 -0.59 -3.84
N THR A 246 1.71 -1.28 -2.79
CA THR A 246 2.03 -2.71 -2.63
C THR A 246 1.40 -3.53 -3.76
N THR A 247 0.18 -3.17 -4.23
CA THR A 247 -0.45 -3.81 -5.40
C THR A 247 0.35 -3.58 -6.69
N LEU A 248 0.92 -2.38 -6.91
CA LEU A 248 1.85 -2.14 -8.02
C LEU A 248 3.03 -3.13 -7.96
N CYS A 249 3.69 -3.19 -6.81
CA CYS A 249 4.85 -4.06 -6.61
C CYS A 249 4.46 -5.54 -6.82
N TYR A 250 3.31 -5.96 -6.30
CA TYR A 250 2.75 -7.29 -6.54
C TYR A 250 2.56 -7.60 -8.02
N ASN A 251 1.97 -6.68 -8.77
CA ASN A 251 1.75 -6.86 -10.19
C ASN A 251 3.06 -6.93 -10.98
N MET A 252 4.11 -6.26 -10.51
CA MET A 252 5.42 -6.23 -11.16
C MET A 252 6.37 -7.35 -10.69
N ASN A 253 6.10 -7.99 -9.54
CA ASN A 253 6.96 -9.02 -8.95
C ASN A 253 7.24 -10.24 -9.86
N PRO A 254 6.30 -10.72 -10.72
CA PRO A 254 6.59 -11.82 -11.64
C PRO A 254 7.46 -11.43 -12.84
N LEU A 255 7.76 -10.14 -13.04
CA LEU A 255 8.48 -9.66 -14.23
C LEU A 255 9.99 -9.82 -14.05
N THR A 256 10.62 -10.65 -14.88
CA THR A 256 12.05 -10.97 -14.76
C THR A 256 12.99 -9.80 -14.99
N GLN A 257 12.51 -8.72 -15.63
CA GLN A 257 13.28 -7.48 -15.85
C GLN A 257 13.13 -6.49 -14.68
N VAL A 258 12.35 -6.80 -13.64
CA VAL A 258 12.10 -5.94 -12.48
C VAL A 258 12.95 -6.38 -11.30
N THR A 259 13.61 -5.42 -10.66
CA THR A 259 14.35 -5.59 -9.40
C THR A 259 13.79 -4.60 -8.39
N PHE A 260 13.39 -5.07 -7.22
CA PHE A 260 12.98 -4.20 -6.11
C PHE A 260 14.20 -3.82 -5.28
N MET A 261 14.35 -2.53 -4.99
CA MET A 261 15.51 -2.01 -4.24
C MET A 261 15.07 -1.04 -3.14
N GLY A 262 15.69 -1.14 -1.98
CA GLY A 262 15.45 -0.29 -0.82
C GLY A 262 14.96 -1.08 0.38
N GLN A 263 13.80 -0.73 0.92
CA GLN A 263 13.20 -1.40 2.08
C GLN A 263 11.94 -2.17 1.67
N ARG A 264 11.56 -3.14 2.51
CA ARG A 264 10.30 -3.86 2.40
C ARG A 264 9.11 -2.90 2.38
N THR A 265 8.12 -3.14 1.52
CA THR A 265 6.89 -2.32 1.47
C THR A 265 6.06 -2.46 2.75
N GLY A 266 5.14 -1.53 2.97
CA GLY A 266 4.26 -1.51 4.16
C GLY A 266 3.16 -2.57 4.16
N GLY A 267 2.86 -3.18 3.01
CA GLY A 267 1.76 -4.13 2.88
C GLY A 267 0.41 -3.47 2.67
N GLY A 268 -0.64 -3.96 3.37
CA GLY A 268 -1.98 -3.38 3.33
C GLY A 268 -2.66 -3.54 1.98
N SER A 269 -2.70 -4.74 1.45
CA SER A 269 -3.44 -5.07 0.23
C SER A 269 -4.77 -5.73 0.59
N GLY A 270 -5.75 -5.56 -0.28
CA GLY A 270 -7.06 -6.21 -0.16
C GLY A 270 -8.22 -5.23 -0.34
N SER A 271 -9.38 -5.80 -0.63
CA SER A 271 -10.63 -5.05 -0.70
C SER A 271 -11.12 -4.69 0.70
N VAL A 272 -11.70 -3.50 0.85
CA VAL A 272 -12.20 -2.97 2.13
C VAL A 272 -13.71 -2.86 2.08
N ALA A 273 -14.39 -3.43 3.09
CA ALA A 273 -15.80 -3.15 3.35
C ALA A 273 -15.91 -2.10 4.46
N ASN A 274 -16.55 -0.97 4.16
CA ASN A 274 -16.75 0.10 5.11
C ASN A 274 -18.09 -0.07 5.84
N GLY A 275 -18.02 -0.05 7.16
CA GLY A 275 -19.18 0.05 8.04
C GLY A 275 -19.26 1.43 8.68
N TRP A 276 -20.33 1.65 9.47
CA TRP A 276 -20.60 2.93 10.11
C TRP A 276 -19.53 3.35 11.14
N GLN A 277 -18.77 2.44 11.75
CA GLN A 277 -17.75 2.71 12.78
C GLN A 277 -16.45 1.93 12.59
N TRP A 278 -16.35 1.14 11.53
CA TRP A 278 -15.17 0.31 11.24
C TRP A 278 -15.03 0.07 9.74
N SER A 279 -13.79 -0.15 9.33
CA SER A 279 -13.45 -0.79 8.08
C SER A 279 -12.80 -2.12 8.38
N LEU A 280 -12.95 -3.09 7.50
CA LEU A 280 -12.30 -4.39 7.60
C LEU A 280 -11.77 -4.81 6.23
N SER A 281 -10.54 -5.30 6.19
CA SER A 281 -9.99 -5.94 4.99
C SER A 281 -10.71 -7.27 4.75
N THR A 282 -11.52 -7.33 3.68
CA THR A 282 -12.39 -8.47 3.37
C THR A 282 -11.78 -9.44 2.36
N SER A 283 -10.64 -9.10 1.82
CA SER A 283 -9.84 -10.01 0.98
C SER A 283 -8.37 -9.94 1.33
N GLU A 284 -7.64 -10.95 0.92
CA GLU A 284 -6.18 -11.01 0.99
C GLU A 284 -5.62 -11.32 -0.39
N PHE A 285 -4.45 -10.75 -0.70
CA PHE A 285 -3.71 -11.06 -1.91
C PHE A 285 -2.56 -12.02 -1.62
N ILE A 286 -2.44 -13.04 -2.43
CA ILE A 286 -1.35 -14.02 -2.41
C ILE A 286 -0.60 -13.89 -3.74
N ASP A 287 0.71 -13.68 -3.68
CA ASP A 287 1.51 -13.54 -4.90
C ASP A 287 1.70 -14.88 -5.63
N HIS A 288 2.31 -14.82 -6.81
CA HIS A 288 2.58 -16.00 -7.64
C HIS A 288 3.52 -17.03 -6.97
N LEU A 289 4.19 -16.64 -5.88
CA LEU A 289 5.06 -17.52 -5.07
C LEU A 289 4.38 -18.04 -3.81
N GLY A 290 3.14 -17.59 -3.51
CA GLY A 290 2.39 -17.99 -2.33
C GLY A 290 2.60 -17.08 -1.11
N ASN A 291 3.21 -15.89 -1.26
CA ASN A 291 3.42 -14.96 -0.17
C ASN A 291 2.22 -14.02 0.00
N HIS A 292 1.84 -13.73 1.24
CA HIS A 292 0.80 -12.76 1.55
C HIS A 292 1.33 -11.33 1.40
N LEU A 293 0.59 -10.50 0.67
CA LEU A 293 0.96 -9.11 0.43
C LEU A 293 0.77 -8.21 1.64
N ASP A 294 -0.09 -8.59 2.54
CA ASP A 294 -0.37 -7.79 3.73
C ASP A 294 0.89 -7.58 4.61
N ASP A 295 1.83 -8.47 4.48
CA ASP A 295 3.16 -8.37 5.07
C ASP A 295 4.12 -7.46 4.27
N GLY A 296 3.74 -7.06 3.07
CA GLY A 296 4.59 -6.30 2.14
C GLY A 296 5.53 -7.17 1.33
N ILE A 297 6.15 -6.55 0.33
CA ILE A 297 7.11 -7.20 -0.57
C ILE A 297 8.52 -6.85 -0.11
N ASN A 298 9.36 -7.86 0.05
CA ASN A 298 10.78 -7.65 0.33
C ASN A 298 11.48 -7.13 -0.92
N PRO A 299 12.45 -6.22 -0.78
CA PRO A 299 13.31 -5.86 -1.89
C PRO A 299 14.26 -7.02 -2.24
N ASP A 300 14.62 -7.14 -3.51
CA ASP A 300 15.68 -8.04 -3.98
C ASP A 300 17.05 -7.55 -3.50
N ILE A 301 17.23 -6.22 -3.48
CA ILE A 301 18.43 -5.55 -3.00
C ILE A 301 18.03 -4.62 -1.86
N GLN A 302 18.40 -5.00 -0.65
CA GLN A 302 18.13 -4.18 0.54
C GLN A 302 19.15 -3.03 0.62
N VAL A 303 18.65 -1.79 0.61
CA VAL A 303 19.43 -0.59 0.85
C VAL A 303 18.75 0.19 1.96
N ILE A 304 19.50 0.54 3.00
CA ILE A 304 19.00 1.31 4.13
C ILE A 304 19.25 2.79 3.87
N PHE A 305 18.21 3.57 3.96
CA PHE A 305 18.27 5.02 3.92
C PHE A 305 18.58 5.53 5.32
N ASP A 306 19.71 6.20 5.53
CA ASP A 306 20.13 6.58 6.88
C ASP A 306 19.99 8.08 7.21
N ASN A 307 19.80 8.93 6.19
CA ASN A 307 19.68 10.40 6.32
C ASN A 307 20.89 11.08 6.99
N THR A 308 22.05 10.46 7.04
CA THR A 308 23.25 11.08 7.65
C THR A 308 23.83 12.14 6.76
N ASP A 309 23.85 11.93 5.43
CA ASP A 309 24.19 12.94 4.44
C ASP A 309 22.92 13.56 3.83
N GLN A 310 22.69 14.83 4.11
CA GLN A 310 21.51 15.57 3.61
C GLN A 310 21.57 15.87 2.09
N ASN A 311 22.62 15.45 1.41
CA ASN A 311 22.79 15.62 -0.04
C ASN A 311 22.79 14.29 -0.79
N GLN A 312 22.72 13.16 -0.09
CA GLN A 312 22.79 11.83 -0.67
C GLN A 312 21.50 11.04 -0.44
N ASP A 313 21.05 10.39 -1.50
CA ASP A 313 20.00 9.38 -1.49
C ASP A 313 20.63 8.03 -1.82
N GLU A 314 20.98 7.27 -0.80
CA GLU A 314 21.75 6.02 -0.93
C GLU A 314 21.01 4.99 -1.80
N VAL A 315 19.68 4.99 -1.76
CA VAL A 315 18.87 4.04 -2.52
C VAL A 315 18.86 4.40 -4.01
N LEU A 316 18.73 5.70 -4.32
CA LEU A 316 18.77 6.17 -5.72
C LEU A 316 20.16 6.04 -6.33
N ASP A 317 21.20 6.34 -5.55
CA ASP A 317 22.59 6.18 -6.01
C ASP A 317 22.93 4.73 -6.32
N GLU A 318 22.53 3.79 -5.46
CA GLU A 318 22.72 2.36 -5.69
C GLU A 318 21.96 1.88 -6.92
N ALA A 319 20.72 2.35 -7.13
CA ALA A 319 19.96 2.01 -8.33
C ALA A 319 20.60 2.54 -9.62
N LEU A 320 21.12 3.76 -9.60
CA LEU A 320 21.86 4.32 -10.72
C LEU A 320 23.14 3.52 -11.03
N LEU A 321 23.85 3.08 -9.98
CA LEU A 321 25.05 2.24 -10.11
C LEU A 321 24.72 0.85 -10.65
N TYR A 322 23.64 0.23 -10.14
CA TYR A 322 23.21 -1.11 -10.53
C TYR A 322 22.81 -1.20 -12.01
N LEU A 323 22.27 -0.14 -12.59
CA LEU A 323 21.77 -0.10 -13.97
C LEU A 323 22.83 0.40 -15.00
N GLN A 324 24.04 0.76 -14.59
CA GLN A 324 25.15 1.13 -15.49
C GLN A 324 25.83 -0.10 -16.09
#